data_db52c6695c6f563187cb08dacd169e6c
#
_entry.id   db52c6695c6f563187cb08dacd169e6c
#
_cell.length_a   1.000
_cell.length_b   1.000
_cell.length_c   1.000
_cell.angle_alpha   90.00
_cell.angle_beta   90.00
_cell.angle_gamma   90.00
#
_symmetry.space_group_name_H-M   'P 1'
#
loop_
_entity.id
_entity.type
_entity.pdbx_description
1 polymer ?
#
loop_
_entity_poly.entity_id
_entity_poly.type
_entity_poly.pdbx_seq_one_letter_code
_entity_poly.pdbx_strand_id
1 'polypeptide(L)'
;MRTIAIKDQITLIYPELSGYLANLPAIQPLHPKDISVLGAISKIVVGQMLSRKAASTIIHKAETLAAQEGKNEIALLSENEIRSCGISSSKAKAIKLFAEQYFNDISRYENWRNLDSPGLFSEINKHWGLSHWSASMLAIFYFGFEDVYPVNDGSIKRITGLLAQKGITIEPEKAAPHRSYLALYLWEMLDRKIID
;
A
#
# COMPACT_ATOMS: atom_id res chain seq x y z
N MET A 1 11.69 7.39 -30.12
CA MET A 1 12.27 7.84 -28.84
C MET A 1 12.38 6.63 -27.92
N ARG A 2 13.56 6.31 -27.36
CA ARG A 2 13.65 5.29 -26.30
C ARG A 2 12.98 5.86 -25.05
N THR A 3 11.95 5.20 -24.55
CA THR A 3 11.37 5.53 -23.23
C THR A 3 12.43 5.26 -22.18
N ILE A 4 12.85 6.29 -21.45
CA ILE A 4 13.79 6.16 -20.32
C ILE A 4 13.09 5.31 -19.26
N ALA A 5 13.75 4.27 -18.74
CA ALA A 5 13.19 3.45 -17.69
C ALA A 5 12.90 4.30 -16.44
N ILE A 6 11.84 4.02 -15.70
CA ILE A 6 11.44 4.81 -14.51
C ILE A 6 12.58 4.87 -13.49
N LYS A 7 13.33 3.77 -13.32
CA LYS A 7 14.52 3.74 -12.46
C LYS A 7 15.55 4.80 -12.85
N ASP A 8 15.81 4.94 -14.15
CA ASP A 8 16.76 5.91 -14.67
C ASP A 8 16.25 7.33 -14.46
N GLN A 9 14.93 7.56 -14.58
CA GLN A 9 14.32 8.86 -14.30
C GLN A 9 14.49 9.23 -12.81
N ILE A 10 14.23 8.30 -11.89
CA ILE A 10 14.44 8.54 -10.44
C ILE A 10 15.93 8.82 -10.17
N THR A 11 16.84 8.11 -10.84
CA THR A 11 18.29 8.34 -10.70
C THR A 11 18.72 9.71 -11.26
N LEU A 12 18.09 10.17 -12.32
CA LEU A 12 18.34 11.53 -12.85
C LEU A 12 17.87 12.63 -11.90
N ILE A 13 16.73 12.41 -11.24
CA ILE A 13 16.15 13.35 -10.25
C ILE A 13 16.97 13.36 -8.95
N TYR A 14 17.45 12.20 -8.54
CA TYR A 14 18.24 11.98 -7.32
C TYR A 14 19.55 11.25 -7.66
N PRO A 15 20.56 11.96 -8.23
CA PRO A 15 21.83 11.35 -8.59
C PRO A 15 22.54 10.69 -7.41
N GLU A 16 22.32 11.19 -6.20
CA GLU A 16 22.88 10.68 -4.95
C GLU A 16 22.36 9.27 -4.62
N LEU A 17 21.19 8.90 -5.14
CA LEU A 17 20.64 7.56 -4.99
C LEU A 17 21.21 6.53 -5.97
N SER A 18 22.01 6.95 -6.98
CA SER A 18 22.49 6.07 -8.06
C SER A 18 23.18 4.81 -7.53
N GLY A 19 24.09 4.96 -6.56
CA GLY A 19 24.80 3.84 -5.94
C GLY A 19 23.89 2.86 -5.20
N TYR A 20 22.84 3.36 -4.54
CA TYR A 20 21.85 2.53 -3.83
C TYR A 20 20.90 1.82 -4.80
N LEU A 21 20.51 2.49 -5.87
CA LEU A 21 19.57 1.96 -6.85
C LEU A 21 20.24 0.99 -7.83
N ALA A 22 21.55 1.07 -8.06
CA ALA A 22 22.27 0.29 -9.08
C ALA A 22 21.97 -1.21 -8.99
N ASN A 23 21.98 -1.77 -7.78
CA ASN A 23 21.79 -3.19 -7.51
C ASN A 23 20.33 -3.60 -7.25
N LEU A 24 19.38 -2.67 -7.30
CA LEU A 24 17.97 -3.00 -7.19
C LEU A 24 17.40 -3.46 -8.52
N PRO A 25 16.48 -4.43 -8.53
CA PRO A 25 15.77 -4.80 -9.75
C PRO A 25 14.92 -3.61 -10.24
N ALA A 26 14.66 -3.57 -11.54
CA ALA A 26 13.68 -2.63 -12.08
C ALA A 26 12.28 -2.99 -11.55
N ILE A 27 11.58 -2.00 -11.01
CA ILE A 27 10.20 -2.16 -10.59
C ILE A 27 9.33 -2.21 -11.85
N GLN A 28 8.48 -3.25 -11.92
CA GLN A 28 7.55 -3.40 -13.02
C GLN A 28 6.48 -2.29 -12.99
N PRO A 29 5.92 -1.91 -14.14
CA PRO A 29 4.82 -0.95 -14.18
C PRO A 29 3.69 -1.32 -13.23
N LEU A 30 3.19 -0.33 -12.53
CA LEU A 30 2.05 -0.51 -11.65
C LEU A 30 0.78 -0.71 -12.48
N HIS A 31 -0.02 -1.68 -12.10
CA HIS A 31 -1.30 -1.99 -12.75
C HIS A 31 -2.40 -2.21 -11.72
N PRO A 32 -3.65 -1.86 -12.04
CA PRO A 32 -4.80 -2.24 -11.21
C PRO A 32 -4.85 -3.75 -11.02
N LYS A 33 -5.13 -4.18 -9.79
CA LYS A 33 -5.34 -5.60 -9.47
C LYS A 33 -6.79 -5.98 -9.66
N ASP A 34 -7.00 -7.20 -10.13
CA ASP A 34 -8.33 -7.83 -10.20
C ASP A 34 -8.71 -8.40 -8.82
N ILE A 35 -9.19 -7.50 -7.98
CA ILE A 35 -9.67 -7.80 -6.61
C ILE A 35 -10.72 -6.74 -6.25
N SER A 36 -11.77 -7.13 -5.51
CA SER A 36 -12.75 -6.18 -5.02
C SER A 36 -12.12 -5.10 -4.12
N VAL A 37 -12.73 -3.93 -4.05
CA VAL A 37 -12.29 -2.90 -3.10
C VAL A 37 -12.40 -3.41 -1.66
N LEU A 38 -13.42 -4.22 -1.34
CA LEU A 38 -13.57 -4.85 -0.03
C LEU A 38 -12.39 -5.76 0.30
N GLY A 39 -11.97 -6.62 -0.63
CA GLY A 39 -10.83 -7.50 -0.45
C GLY A 39 -9.53 -6.73 -0.30
N ALA A 40 -9.33 -5.67 -1.09
CA ALA A 40 -8.16 -4.80 -0.99
C ALA A 40 -8.09 -4.09 0.37
N ILE A 41 -9.18 -3.46 0.82
CA ILE A 41 -9.26 -2.78 2.12
C ILE A 41 -9.03 -3.75 3.26
N SER A 42 -9.60 -4.96 3.20
CA SER A 42 -9.39 -5.97 4.24
C SER A 42 -7.91 -6.32 4.42
N LYS A 43 -7.19 -6.52 3.32
CA LYS A 43 -5.75 -6.81 3.34
C LYS A 43 -4.93 -5.62 3.85
N ILE A 44 -5.29 -4.40 3.46
CA ILE A 44 -4.64 -3.17 3.93
C ILE A 44 -4.82 -3.02 5.44
N VAL A 45 -6.03 -3.21 5.96
CA VAL A 45 -6.32 -3.14 7.40
C VAL A 45 -5.52 -4.17 8.18
N VAL A 46 -5.46 -5.42 7.69
CA VAL A 46 -4.61 -6.46 8.31
C VAL A 46 -3.15 -6.00 8.36
N GLY A 47 -2.65 -5.39 7.29
CA GLY A 47 -1.25 -4.96 7.16
C GLY A 47 -0.83 -3.76 8.01
N GLN A 48 -1.79 -2.96 8.53
CA GLN A 48 -1.47 -1.78 9.34
C GLN A 48 -0.51 -2.12 10.49
N MET A 49 0.54 -1.31 10.68
CA MET A 49 1.52 -1.43 11.77
C MET A 49 2.25 -2.79 11.84
N LEU A 50 2.29 -3.53 10.73
CA LEU A 50 3.00 -4.80 10.62
C LEU A 50 4.12 -4.73 9.59
N SER A 51 5.15 -5.57 9.76
CA SER A 51 6.09 -5.82 8.67
C SER A 51 5.40 -6.54 7.51
N ARG A 52 5.94 -6.38 6.29
CA ARG A 52 5.44 -7.07 5.09
C ARG A 52 5.29 -8.58 5.31
N LYS A 53 6.31 -9.22 5.92
CA LYS A 53 6.31 -10.65 6.22
C LYS A 53 5.20 -11.05 7.20
N ALA A 54 5.04 -10.31 8.29
CA ALA A 54 3.99 -10.59 9.28
C ALA A 54 2.59 -10.40 8.67
N ALA A 55 2.38 -9.31 7.94
CA ALA A 55 1.11 -9.05 7.23
C ALA A 55 0.76 -10.18 6.26
N SER A 56 1.72 -10.60 5.41
CA SER A 56 1.53 -11.69 4.44
C SER A 56 1.12 -13.00 5.12
N THR A 57 1.77 -13.36 6.24
CA THR A 57 1.45 -14.58 6.99
C THR A 57 0.02 -14.54 7.55
N ILE A 58 -0.38 -13.42 8.13
CA ILE A 58 -1.73 -13.28 8.72
C ILE A 58 -2.80 -13.24 7.63
N ILE A 59 -2.55 -12.51 6.53
CA ILE A 59 -3.46 -12.46 5.37
C ILE A 59 -3.67 -13.87 4.82
N HIS A 60 -2.59 -14.61 4.58
CA HIS A 60 -2.68 -15.99 4.05
C HIS A 60 -3.49 -16.90 4.97
N LYS A 61 -3.27 -16.82 6.30
CA LYS A 61 -4.06 -17.58 7.27
C LYS A 61 -5.55 -17.24 7.20
N ALA A 62 -5.89 -15.95 7.10
CA ALA A 62 -7.28 -15.50 7.03
C ALA A 62 -7.95 -15.88 5.70
N GLU A 63 -7.23 -15.82 4.58
CA GLU A 63 -7.71 -16.27 3.27
C GLU A 63 -7.94 -17.79 3.25
N THR A 64 -7.03 -18.56 3.85
CA THR A 64 -7.18 -20.01 3.97
C THR A 64 -8.41 -20.36 4.79
N LEU A 65 -8.63 -19.70 5.92
CA LEU A 65 -9.84 -19.91 6.73
C LEU A 65 -11.09 -19.53 5.96
N ALA A 66 -11.08 -18.39 5.26
CA ALA A 66 -12.23 -17.99 4.45
C ALA A 66 -12.58 -19.05 3.39
N ALA A 67 -11.56 -19.57 2.69
CA ALA A 67 -11.79 -20.65 1.71
C ALA A 67 -12.34 -21.94 2.33
N GLN A 68 -11.87 -22.33 3.52
CA GLN A 68 -12.39 -23.49 4.26
C GLN A 68 -13.85 -23.32 4.66
N GLU A 69 -14.28 -22.08 4.96
CA GLU A 69 -15.65 -21.71 5.28
C GLU A 69 -16.52 -21.44 4.01
N GLY A 70 -16.00 -21.73 2.82
CA GLY A 70 -16.71 -21.47 1.55
C GLY A 70 -16.88 -19.99 1.23
N LYS A 71 -16.06 -19.12 1.81
CA LYS A 71 -16.08 -17.67 1.63
C LYS A 71 -14.92 -17.25 0.73
N ASN A 72 -15.16 -16.30 -0.16
CA ASN A 72 -14.15 -15.81 -1.11
C ASN A 72 -13.36 -14.60 -0.61
N GLU A 73 -13.73 -14.02 0.54
CA GLU A 73 -13.07 -12.83 1.12
C GLU A 73 -12.99 -12.89 2.65
N ILE A 74 -11.93 -12.31 3.21
CA ILE A 74 -11.70 -12.21 4.67
C ILE A 74 -12.88 -11.49 5.35
N ALA A 75 -13.44 -10.46 4.72
CA ALA A 75 -14.53 -9.67 5.27
C ALA A 75 -15.84 -10.46 5.49
N LEU A 76 -16.00 -11.59 4.81
CA LEU A 76 -17.17 -12.47 4.97
C LEU A 76 -17.06 -13.40 6.20
N LEU A 77 -15.88 -13.53 6.78
CA LEU A 77 -15.69 -14.21 8.05
C LEU A 77 -16.41 -13.44 9.18
N SER A 78 -16.85 -14.15 10.23
CA SER A 78 -17.29 -13.50 11.47
C SER A 78 -16.14 -12.75 12.15
N GLU A 79 -16.45 -11.83 13.03
CA GLU A 79 -15.40 -11.10 13.77
C GLU A 79 -14.49 -12.05 14.58
N ASN A 80 -15.07 -13.11 15.18
CA ASN A 80 -14.30 -14.09 15.94
C ASN A 80 -13.37 -14.91 15.04
N GLU A 81 -13.82 -15.32 13.85
CA GLU A 81 -12.98 -16.01 12.86
C GLU A 81 -11.83 -15.13 12.40
N ILE A 82 -12.08 -13.85 12.08
CA ILE A 82 -11.02 -12.88 11.72
C ILE A 82 -9.98 -12.79 12.86
N ARG A 83 -10.42 -12.66 14.10
CA ARG A 83 -9.54 -12.56 15.27
C ARG A 83 -8.72 -13.82 15.50
N SER A 84 -9.29 -15.01 15.25
CA SER A 84 -8.58 -16.30 15.39
C SER A 84 -7.36 -16.41 14.47
N CYS A 85 -7.32 -15.61 13.40
CA CYS A 85 -6.18 -15.54 12.49
C CYS A 85 -5.01 -14.68 13.03
N GLY A 86 -5.16 -14.02 14.20
CA GLY A 86 -4.16 -13.13 14.77
C GLY A 86 -4.39 -11.65 14.43
N ILE A 87 -5.59 -11.31 13.97
CA ILE A 87 -6.01 -9.94 13.67
C ILE A 87 -6.62 -9.32 14.93
N SER A 88 -6.19 -8.11 15.30
CA SER A 88 -6.69 -7.42 16.50
C SER A 88 -8.18 -7.10 16.41
N SER A 89 -8.84 -6.96 17.55
CA SER A 89 -10.28 -6.63 17.60
C SER A 89 -10.60 -5.32 16.86
N SER A 90 -9.76 -4.29 16.96
CA SER A 90 -9.97 -3.02 16.26
C SER A 90 -9.90 -3.22 14.73
N LYS A 91 -8.95 -4.00 14.23
CA LYS A 91 -8.83 -4.30 12.80
C LYS A 91 -10.01 -5.15 12.30
N ALA A 92 -10.40 -6.18 13.07
CA ALA A 92 -11.57 -7.01 12.74
C ALA A 92 -12.84 -6.14 12.66
N LYS A 93 -13.04 -5.25 13.64
CA LYS A 93 -14.14 -4.28 13.64
C LYS A 93 -14.08 -3.35 12.41
N ALA A 94 -12.91 -2.83 12.04
CA ALA A 94 -12.75 -1.97 10.87
C ALA A 94 -13.17 -2.70 9.58
N ILE A 95 -12.73 -3.95 9.42
CA ILE A 95 -13.10 -4.79 8.27
C ILE A 95 -14.61 -4.99 8.23
N LYS A 96 -15.24 -5.32 9.36
CA LYS A 96 -16.69 -5.57 9.41
C LYS A 96 -17.51 -4.31 9.14
N LEU A 97 -17.15 -3.17 9.71
CA LEU A 97 -17.83 -1.89 9.47
C LEU A 97 -17.69 -1.46 7.99
N PHE A 98 -16.52 -1.65 7.41
CA PHE A 98 -16.34 -1.35 6.00
C PHE A 98 -17.15 -2.30 5.11
N ALA A 99 -17.18 -3.60 5.43
CA ALA A 99 -17.97 -4.59 4.68
C ALA A 99 -19.47 -4.26 4.68
N GLU A 100 -20.02 -3.86 5.83
CA GLU A 100 -21.42 -3.43 5.93
C GLU A 100 -21.72 -2.27 4.98
N GLN A 101 -20.88 -1.23 4.98
CA GLN A 101 -21.06 -0.08 4.10
C GLN A 101 -20.86 -0.45 2.63
N TYR A 102 -19.87 -1.30 2.32
CA TYR A 102 -19.60 -1.78 0.98
C TYR A 102 -20.80 -2.54 0.37
N PHE A 103 -21.42 -3.44 1.14
CA PHE A 103 -22.57 -4.20 0.66
C PHE A 103 -23.83 -3.36 0.51
N ASN A 104 -23.93 -2.22 1.19
CA ASN A 104 -25.02 -1.27 1.00
C ASN A 104 -24.95 -0.54 -0.35
N ASP A 105 -23.75 -0.36 -0.92
CA ASP A 105 -23.58 0.29 -2.23
C ASP A 105 -22.26 -0.15 -2.89
N ILE A 106 -22.21 -1.38 -3.38
CA ILE A 106 -21.04 -1.97 -4.03
C ILE A 106 -20.54 -1.10 -5.20
N SER A 107 -21.45 -0.60 -6.02
CA SER A 107 -21.12 0.18 -7.21
C SER A 107 -20.36 1.45 -6.87
N ARG A 108 -20.75 2.13 -5.79
CA ARG A 108 -20.05 3.32 -5.28
C ARG A 108 -18.60 3.00 -4.92
N TYR A 109 -18.38 1.93 -4.16
CA TYR A 109 -17.03 1.57 -3.70
C TYR A 109 -16.14 1.06 -4.82
N GLU A 110 -16.67 0.24 -5.73
CA GLU A 110 -15.91 -0.22 -6.89
C GLU A 110 -15.55 0.93 -7.84
N ASN A 111 -16.37 1.99 -7.88
CA ASN A 111 -16.06 3.20 -8.64
C ASN A 111 -14.89 4.04 -8.06
N TRP A 112 -14.40 3.74 -6.85
CA TRP A 112 -13.21 4.39 -6.30
C TRP A 112 -11.98 4.26 -7.19
N ARG A 113 -11.93 3.23 -8.03
CA ARG A 113 -10.86 3.04 -9.04
C ARG A 113 -10.78 4.16 -10.07
N ASN A 114 -11.89 4.86 -10.28
CA ASN A 114 -12.03 5.93 -11.27
C ASN A 114 -11.84 7.33 -10.65
N LEU A 115 -11.63 7.42 -9.33
CA LEU A 115 -11.34 8.68 -8.66
C LEU A 115 -9.88 9.09 -8.91
N ASP A 116 -9.64 10.39 -8.90
CA ASP A 116 -8.28 10.92 -8.74
C ASP A 116 -7.77 10.71 -7.30
N SER A 117 -6.47 10.94 -7.07
CA SER A 117 -5.89 10.74 -5.74
C SER A 117 -6.57 11.58 -4.65
N PRO A 118 -6.83 12.90 -4.81
CA PRO A 118 -7.54 13.68 -3.81
C PRO A 118 -8.94 13.14 -3.50
N GLY A 119 -9.70 12.76 -4.50
CA GLY A 119 -11.04 12.19 -4.36
C GLY A 119 -11.01 10.86 -3.60
N LEU A 120 -10.10 9.95 -3.97
CA LEU A 120 -9.91 8.68 -3.29
C LEU A 120 -9.54 8.87 -1.81
N PHE A 121 -8.61 9.77 -1.51
CA PHE A 121 -8.18 10.06 -0.14
C PHE A 121 -9.32 10.66 0.68
N SER A 122 -10.13 11.55 0.09
CA SER A 122 -11.31 12.11 0.74
C SER A 122 -12.34 11.03 1.09
N GLU A 123 -12.61 10.10 0.17
CA GLU A 123 -13.57 9.01 0.41
C GLU A 123 -13.07 8.07 1.51
N ILE A 124 -11.83 7.59 1.44
CA ILE A 124 -11.27 6.63 2.41
C ILE A 124 -11.26 7.18 3.82
N ASN A 125 -10.92 8.46 4.00
CA ASN A 125 -10.85 9.07 5.33
C ASN A 125 -12.23 9.20 6.05
N LYS A 126 -13.34 8.94 5.36
CA LYS A 126 -14.68 8.90 5.97
C LYS A 126 -14.95 7.60 6.75
N HIS A 127 -14.08 6.59 6.57
CA HIS A 127 -14.32 5.24 7.13
C HIS A 127 -13.51 5.00 8.40
N TRP A 128 -14.17 4.47 9.41
CA TRP A 128 -13.53 4.15 10.68
C TRP A 128 -12.41 3.12 10.49
N GLY A 129 -11.25 3.38 11.09
CA GLY A 129 -10.08 2.50 11.00
C GLY A 129 -9.27 2.64 9.71
N LEU A 130 -9.71 3.46 8.76
CA LEU A 130 -8.97 3.83 7.57
C LEU A 130 -8.34 5.22 7.71
N SER A 131 -7.28 5.46 6.98
CA SER A 131 -6.50 6.69 7.07
C SER A 131 -5.87 7.06 5.73
N HIS A 132 -5.24 8.20 5.68
CA HIS A 132 -4.42 8.63 4.55
C HIS A 132 -3.36 7.58 4.12
N TRP A 133 -2.80 6.85 5.10
CA TRP A 133 -1.90 5.73 4.82
C TRP A 133 -2.64 4.61 4.07
N SER A 134 -3.84 4.25 4.52
CA SER A 134 -4.67 3.22 3.86
C SER A 134 -5.01 3.62 2.41
N ALA A 135 -5.30 4.90 2.18
CA ALA A 135 -5.55 5.45 0.85
C ALA A 135 -4.32 5.31 -0.05
N SER A 136 -3.13 5.66 0.47
CA SER A 136 -1.87 5.48 -0.26
C SER A 136 -1.62 4.02 -0.65
N MET A 137 -1.86 3.09 0.29
CA MET A 137 -1.69 1.65 0.01
C MET A 137 -2.67 1.14 -1.04
N LEU A 138 -3.94 1.58 -0.98
CA LEU A 138 -4.95 1.21 -1.98
C LEU A 138 -4.57 1.75 -3.37
N ALA A 139 -4.22 3.03 -3.43
CA ALA A 139 -3.84 3.70 -4.67
C ALA A 139 -2.64 3.01 -5.35
N ILE A 140 -1.54 2.80 -4.61
CA ILE A 140 -0.29 2.25 -5.16
C ILE A 140 -0.45 0.76 -5.48
N PHE A 141 -0.87 -0.05 -4.50
CA PHE A 141 -0.74 -1.50 -4.60
C PHE A 141 -1.95 -2.20 -5.24
N TYR A 142 -3.10 -1.54 -5.31
CA TYR A 142 -4.33 -2.15 -5.82
C TYR A 142 -4.92 -1.42 -7.02
N PHE A 143 -4.79 -0.09 -7.09
CA PHE A 143 -5.29 0.69 -8.23
C PHE A 143 -4.21 1.04 -9.25
N GLY A 144 -2.92 0.83 -8.91
CA GLY A 144 -1.81 1.07 -9.82
C GLY A 144 -1.49 2.55 -10.05
N PHE A 145 -1.82 3.43 -9.11
CA PHE A 145 -1.51 4.85 -9.23
C PHE A 145 0.00 5.09 -9.17
N GLU A 146 0.53 5.74 -10.19
CA GLU A 146 1.97 5.95 -10.33
C GLU A 146 2.48 7.18 -9.58
N ASP A 147 1.58 8.10 -9.22
CA ASP A 147 1.95 9.41 -8.65
C ASP A 147 1.35 9.66 -7.26
N VAL A 148 1.59 8.72 -6.35
CA VAL A 148 1.22 8.81 -4.93
C VAL A 148 2.45 8.62 -4.06
N TYR A 149 2.66 9.51 -3.07
CA TYR A 149 3.74 9.35 -2.09
C TYR A 149 3.17 9.19 -0.68
N PRO A 150 3.48 8.08 0.02
CA PRO A 150 2.90 7.76 1.32
C PRO A 150 3.64 8.48 2.46
N VAL A 151 3.47 9.79 2.58
CA VAL A 151 4.18 10.66 3.55
C VAL A 151 4.05 10.21 5.02
N ASN A 152 2.98 9.48 5.35
CA ASN A 152 2.71 9.00 6.70
C ASN A 152 3.19 7.57 6.96
N ASP A 153 3.82 6.91 5.97
CA ASP A 153 4.36 5.57 6.15
C ASP A 153 5.61 5.58 7.04
N GLY A 154 5.62 4.68 8.04
CA GLY A 154 6.72 4.61 9.01
C GLY A 154 8.04 4.17 8.39
N SER A 155 8.01 3.27 7.40
CA SER A 155 9.19 2.81 6.68
C SER A 155 9.76 3.91 5.79
N ILE A 156 8.90 4.67 5.12
CA ILE A 156 9.32 5.85 4.34
C ILE A 156 9.98 6.89 5.24
N LYS A 157 9.36 7.22 6.38
CA LYS A 157 9.95 8.16 7.34
C LYS A 157 11.32 7.68 7.84
N ARG A 158 11.45 6.39 8.12
CA ARG A 158 12.72 5.80 8.55
C ARG A 158 13.79 5.92 7.47
N ILE A 159 13.52 5.45 6.25
CA ILE A 159 14.52 5.46 5.18
C ILE A 159 14.92 6.88 4.78
N THR A 160 13.99 7.82 4.70
CA THR A 160 14.31 9.22 4.40
C THR A 160 15.13 9.87 5.52
N GLY A 161 14.89 9.49 6.79
CA GLY A 161 15.71 9.91 7.92
C GLY A 161 17.14 9.38 7.83
N LEU A 162 17.34 8.11 7.45
CA LEU A 162 18.67 7.52 7.24
C LEU A 162 19.41 8.19 6.08
N LEU A 163 18.70 8.49 4.98
CA LEU A 163 19.26 9.21 3.84
C LEU A 163 19.69 10.64 4.23
N ALA A 164 18.86 11.33 5.00
CA ALA A 164 19.15 12.68 5.48
C ALA A 164 20.43 12.73 6.34
N GLN A 165 20.68 11.71 7.18
CA GLN A 165 21.93 11.58 7.95
C GLN A 165 23.17 11.42 7.04
N LYS A 166 22.99 10.98 5.80
CA LYS A 166 24.04 10.87 4.78
C LYS A 166 24.07 12.08 3.82
N GLY A 167 23.33 13.16 4.15
CA GLY A 167 23.25 14.39 3.35
C GLY A 167 22.33 14.30 2.13
N ILE A 168 21.49 13.27 2.03
CA ILE A 168 20.57 13.08 0.91
C ILE A 168 19.14 13.45 1.36
N THR A 169 18.59 14.50 0.77
CA THR A 169 17.22 14.96 1.06
C THR A 169 16.26 14.48 -0.01
N ILE A 170 15.17 13.84 0.39
CA ILE A 170 14.11 13.41 -0.51
C ILE A 170 12.99 14.45 -0.51
N GLU A 171 12.74 15.04 -1.66
CA GLU A 171 11.64 15.98 -1.93
C GLU A 171 10.68 15.30 -2.92
N PRO A 172 9.64 14.59 -2.46
CA PRO A 172 8.84 13.70 -3.32
C PRO A 172 8.23 14.39 -4.54
N GLU A 173 7.96 15.67 -4.44
CA GLU A 173 7.37 16.48 -5.51
C GLU A 173 8.25 16.49 -6.77
N LYS A 174 9.56 16.39 -6.62
CA LYS A 174 10.50 16.33 -7.74
C LYS A 174 10.34 15.05 -8.57
N ALA A 175 9.84 13.98 -7.95
CA ALA A 175 9.62 12.70 -8.63
C ALA A 175 8.28 12.61 -9.36
N ALA A 176 7.44 13.63 -9.35
CA ALA A 176 6.22 13.63 -10.15
C ALA A 176 6.52 13.49 -11.65
N PRO A 177 5.76 12.68 -12.41
CA PRO A 177 4.58 11.91 -12.03
C PRO A 177 4.87 10.47 -11.53
N HIS A 178 6.04 10.19 -10.99
CA HIS A 178 6.51 8.85 -10.62
C HIS A 178 6.73 8.68 -9.10
N ARG A 179 5.98 9.42 -8.28
CA ARG A 179 6.16 9.42 -6.81
C ARG A 179 5.94 8.04 -6.17
N SER A 180 5.04 7.21 -6.72
CA SER A 180 4.85 5.84 -6.24
C SER A 180 6.09 4.98 -6.46
N TYR A 181 6.76 5.13 -7.59
CA TYR A 181 8.00 4.38 -7.87
C TYR A 181 9.14 4.82 -6.97
N LEU A 182 9.25 6.12 -6.67
CA LEU A 182 10.20 6.59 -5.67
C LEU A 182 9.96 5.89 -4.32
N ALA A 183 8.71 5.84 -3.85
CA ALA A 183 8.36 5.16 -2.61
C ALA A 183 8.69 3.67 -2.66
N LEU A 184 8.40 2.98 -3.77
CA LEU A 184 8.71 1.57 -3.96
C LEU A 184 10.21 1.29 -3.90
N TYR A 185 11.07 2.12 -4.52
CA TYR A 185 12.52 1.98 -4.41
C TYR A 185 13.03 2.25 -3.00
N LEU A 186 12.48 3.23 -2.29
CA LEU A 186 12.83 3.50 -0.90
C LEU A 186 12.48 2.32 0.01
N TRP A 187 11.31 1.70 -0.16
CA TRP A 187 10.95 0.47 0.57
C TRP A 187 11.90 -0.69 0.24
N GLU A 188 12.25 -0.89 -1.04
CA GLU A 188 13.20 -1.95 -1.44
C GLU A 188 14.59 -1.74 -0.81
N MET A 189 15.07 -0.48 -0.73
CA MET A 189 16.34 -0.17 -0.06
C MET A 189 16.30 -0.56 1.42
N LEU A 190 15.21 -0.24 2.12
CA LEU A 190 15.04 -0.57 3.53
C LEU A 190 14.91 -2.08 3.78
N ASP A 191 14.07 -2.76 2.98
CA ASP A 191 13.82 -4.20 3.12
C ASP A 191 15.07 -5.04 2.85
N ARG A 192 15.90 -4.61 1.91
CA ARG A 192 17.18 -5.27 1.57
C ARG A 192 18.34 -4.81 2.45
N LYS A 193 18.09 -3.91 3.40
CA LYS A 193 19.13 -3.35 4.29
C LYS A 193 20.32 -2.76 3.49
N ILE A 194 20.01 -2.05 2.41
CA ILE A 194 21.03 -1.37 1.58
C ILE A 194 21.57 -0.12 2.30
N ILE A 195 20.77 0.39 3.22
CA ILE A 195 21.09 1.50 4.08
C ILE A 195 20.66 1.17 5.51
N ASP A 196 21.56 1.32 6.46
CA ASP A 196 21.38 1.09 7.90
C ASP A 196 21.51 2.41 8.67
#